data_2037c63552b662fca62abdd26665e4f8
#
_entry.id   2037c63552b662fca62abdd26665e4f8
#
_cell.length_a   1.000
_cell.length_b   1.000
_cell.length_c   1.000
_cell.angle_alpha   90.00
_cell.angle_beta   90.00
_cell.angle_gamma   90.00
#
_symmetry.space_group_name_H-M   'P 1'
#
loop_
_entity.id
_entity.type
_entity.pdbx_description
1 polymer ?
#
loop_
_entity_poly.entity_id
_entity_poly.type
_entity_poly.pdbx_seq_one_letter_code
_entity_poly.pdbx_strand_id
1 'polypeptide(L)'
;NYLVQFPVKYYNLEEILTYGAFSYPVAFLITDLANRRYGKIIARKIVYIGFILGLVLTLCFSTDFSNLISKRIAVGSGTAFLIAQLLDVQVFDKLREKVWYVAPLVSSLIGSFIDTFLFFSIAFYGTGVNWITLSFGDLLVKIFVALVMLIPFRLLIYSVQEIGATKKIN
;
A
#
# COMPACT_ATOMS: atom_id res chain seq x y z
N ASN A 1 -3.13 9.22 4.25
CA ASN A 1 -2.47 10.04 5.28
C ASN A 1 -3.44 10.57 6.32
N TYR A 2 -4.63 11.03 5.93
CA TYR A 2 -5.66 11.44 6.89
C TYR A 2 -6.01 10.30 7.84
N LEU A 3 -6.24 9.10 7.33
CA LEU A 3 -6.60 7.91 8.11
C LEU A 3 -5.49 7.43 9.07
N VAL A 4 -4.23 7.72 8.80
CA VAL A 4 -3.11 7.38 9.69
C VAL A 4 -3.13 8.20 10.97
N GLN A 5 -3.74 9.38 10.95
CA GLN A 5 -3.84 10.25 12.13
C GLN A 5 -4.95 9.81 13.10
N PHE A 6 -5.79 8.87 12.70
CA PHE A 6 -6.88 8.37 13.54
C PHE A 6 -6.56 6.96 14.07
N PRO A 7 -6.26 6.82 15.37
CA PRO A 7 -6.14 5.52 16.01
C PRO A 7 -7.50 4.83 16.10
N VAL A 8 -7.51 3.52 16.04
CA VAL A 8 -8.72 2.70 16.19
C VAL A 8 -9.12 2.66 17.67
N LYS A 9 -10.18 3.40 18.04
CA LYS A 9 -10.64 3.55 19.43
C LYS A 9 -11.40 2.33 20.01
N TYR A 10 -11.43 1.19 19.32
CA TYR A 10 -12.10 -0.02 19.78
C TYR A 10 -11.10 -0.98 20.43
N TYR A 11 -11.47 -1.57 21.56
CA TYR A 11 -10.69 -2.59 22.30
C TYR A 11 -9.25 -2.16 22.68
N ASN A 12 -9.02 -0.91 23.02
CA ASN A 12 -7.68 -0.38 23.36
C ASN A 12 -6.62 -0.59 22.26
N LEU A 13 -7.04 -0.64 20.99
CA LEU A 13 -6.14 -0.77 19.85
C LEU A 13 -5.49 0.57 19.42
N GLU A 14 -5.79 1.65 20.14
CA GLU A 14 -5.29 3.01 19.87
C GLU A 14 -3.76 3.10 19.83
N GLU A 15 -3.09 2.27 20.66
CA GLU A 15 -1.63 2.24 20.75
C GLU A 15 -0.97 1.37 19.67
N ILE A 16 -1.76 0.57 18.93
CA ILE A 16 -1.24 -0.47 18.01
C ILE A 16 -1.69 -0.24 16.59
N LEU A 17 -2.86 0.41 16.34
CA LEU A 17 -3.52 0.39 15.04
C LEU A 17 -4.09 1.75 14.63
N THR A 18 -3.87 2.11 13.35
CA THR A 18 -4.49 3.25 12.70
C THR A 18 -5.38 2.80 11.54
N TYR A 19 -6.40 3.59 11.19
CA TYR A 19 -7.27 3.30 10.03
C TYR A 19 -6.51 3.28 8.69
N GLY A 20 -5.31 3.88 8.65
CA GLY A 20 -4.44 3.85 7.48
C GLY A 20 -4.04 2.43 7.06
N ALA A 21 -3.84 1.52 8.02
CA ALA A 21 -3.43 0.15 7.76
C ALA A 21 -4.39 -0.63 6.83
N PHE A 22 -5.68 -0.29 6.83
CA PHE A 22 -6.68 -0.96 6.01
C PHE A 22 -6.75 -0.45 4.56
N SER A 23 -6.31 0.77 4.29
CA SER A 23 -6.38 1.37 2.95
C SER A 23 -5.21 0.98 2.03
N TYR A 24 -4.03 0.73 2.60
CA TYR A 24 -2.83 0.41 1.83
C TYR A 24 -2.93 -0.89 1.02
N PRO A 25 -3.44 -2.02 1.54
CA PRO A 25 -3.54 -3.25 0.77
C PRO A 25 -4.47 -3.15 -0.45
N VAL A 26 -5.45 -2.24 -0.41
CA VAL A 26 -6.30 -1.97 -1.59
C VAL A 26 -5.48 -1.34 -2.72
N ALA A 27 -4.54 -0.44 -2.40
CA ALA A 27 -3.65 0.14 -3.40
C ALA A 27 -2.75 -0.92 -4.04
N PHE A 28 -2.22 -1.86 -3.27
CA PHE A 28 -1.45 -3.01 -3.79
C PHE A 28 -2.32 -3.88 -4.71
N LEU A 29 -3.54 -4.22 -4.30
CA LEU A 29 -4.47 -5.00 -5.13
C LEU A 29 -4.69 -4.34 -6.51
N ILE A 30 -4.91 -3.03 -6.55
CA ILE A 30 -5.13 -2.30 -7.81
C ILE A 30 -3.88 -2.36 -8.70
N THR A 31 -2.69 -2.13 -8.13
CA THR A 31 -1.43 -2.18 -8.89
C THR A 31 -1.08 -3.59 -9.35
N ASP A 32 -1.37 -4.61 -8.55
CA ASP A 32 -1.18 -6.01 -8.90
C ASP A 32 -2.08 -6.44 -10.07
N LEU A 33 -3.37 -6.08 -10.03
CA LEU A 33 -4.30 -6.32 -11.12
C LEU A 33 -3.87 -5.60 -12.40
N ALA A 34 -3.44 -4.35 -12.28
CA ALA A 34 -2.92 -3.58 -13.41
C ALA A 34 -1.63 -4.20 -13.97
N ASN A 35 -0.72 -4.66 -13.11
CA ASN A 35 0.51 -5.33 -13.51
C ASN A 35 0.21 -6.67 -14.20
N ARG A 36 -0.71 -7.45 -13.65
CA ARG A 36 -1.13 -8.72 -14.26
C ARG A 36 -1.73 -8.52 -15.64
N ARG A 37 -2.55 -7.49 -15.82
CA ARG A 37 -3.29 -7.22 -17.06
C ARG A 37 -2.47 -6.49 -18.11
N TYR A 38 -1.76 -5.45 -17.71
CA TYR A 38 -1.13 -4.49 -18.63
C TYR A 38 0.40 -4.47 -18.52
N GLY A 39 0.97 -5.22 -17.57
CA GLY A 39 2.40 -5.29 -17.33
C GLY A 39 2.94 -4.13 -16.49
N LYS A 40 4.22 -4.25 -16.11
CA LYS A 40 4.88 -3.35 -15.16
C LYS A 40 4.96 -1.89 -15.59
N ILE A 41 5.01 -1.62 -16.90
CA ILE A 41 5.12 -0.23 -17.40
C ILE A 41 3.84 0.55 -17.07
N ILE A 42 2.68 -0.05 -17.31
CA ILE A 42 1.39 0.57 -17.02
C ILE A 42 1.16 0.63 -15.49
N ALA A 43 1.49 -0.45 -14.78
CA ALA A 43 1.38 -0.46 -13.32
C ALA A 43 2.20 0.67 -12.68
N ARG A 44 3.44 0.91 -13.11
CA ARG A 44 4.26 2.04 -12.65
C ARG A 44 3.63 3.40 -12.94
N LYS A 45 3.04 3.59 -14.12
CA LYS A 45 2.31 4.83 -14.45
C LYS A 45 1.15 5.07 -13.48
N ILE A 46 0.39 4.03 -13.16
CA ILE A 46 -0.70 4.11 -12.17
C ILE A 46 -0.16 4.51 -10.80
N VAL A 47 0.96 3.91 -10.36
CA VAL A 47 1.63 4.29 -9.10
C VAL A 47 2.02 5.76 -9.10
N TYR A 48 2.65 6.27 -10.17
CA TYR A 48 3.07 7.68 -10.23
C TYR A 48 1.88 8.63 -10.24
N ILE A 49 0.82 8.33 -10.98
CA ILE A 49 -0.40 9.16 -11.00
C ILE A 49 -1.05 9.15 -9.62
N GLY A 50 -1.22 7.97 -9.01
CA GLY A 50 -1.76 7.84 -7.66
C GLY A 50 -0.91 8.57 -6.61
N PHE A 51 0.42 8.50 -6.74
CA PHE A 51 1.36 9.21 -5.87
C PHE A 51 1.20 10.74 -5.99
N ILE A 52 1.17 11.28 -7.20
CA ILE A 52 1.02 12.73 -7.42
C ILE A 52 -0.32 13.22 -6.86
N LEU A 53 -1.41 12.51 -7.15
CA LEU A 53 -2.73 12.85 -6.61
C LEU A 53 -2.74 12.77 -5.07
N GLY A 54 -2.21 11.69 -4.51
CA GLY A 54 -2.10 11.50 -3.06
C GLY A 54 -1.25 12.59 -2.40
N LEU A 55 -0.13 12.97 -3.03
CA LEU A 55 0.73 14.03 -2.54
C LEU A 55 0.01 15.39 -2.51
N VAL A 56 -0.66 15.76 -3.60
CA VAL A 56 -1.43 17.02 -3.68
C VAL A 56 -2.52 17.04 -2.61
N LEU A 57 -3.32 15.97 -2.50
CA LEU A 57 -4.37 15.89 -1.48
C LEU A 57 -3.80 15.95 -0.05
N THR A 58 -2.67 15.29 0.20
CA THR A 58 -2.02 15.33 1.50
C THR A 58 -1.55 16.73 1.87
N LEU A 59 -0.86 17.41 0.96
CA LEU A 59 -0.34 18.75 1.21
C LEU A 59 -1.46 19.79 1.34
N CYS A 60 -2.54 19.67 0.55
CA CYS A 60 -3.63 20.64 0.58
C CYS A 60 -4.60 20.44 1.76
N PHE A 61 -4.84 19.19 2.19
CA PHE A 61 -5.94 18.90 3.11
C PHE A 61 -5.52 18.21 4.42
N SER A 62 -4.36 17.56 4.46
CA SER A 62 -3.98 16.73 5.61
C SER A 62 -2.73 17.23 6.35
N THR A 63 -1.95 18.15 5.77
CA THR A 63 -0.69 18.58 6.37
C THR A 63 -0.87 19.88 7.14
N ASP A 64 -0.67 19.82 8.45
CA ASP A 64 -0.50 21.03 9.26
C ASP A 64 0.97 21.47 9.19
N PHE A 65 1.22 22.55 8.44
CA PHE A 65 2.56 23.09 8.25
C PHE A 65 3.14 23.78 9.50
N SER A 66 2.35 24.04 10.52
CA SER A 66 2.84 24.53 11.82
C SER A 66 3.41 23.39 12.69
N ASN A 67 2.92 22.16 12.48
CA ASN A 67 3.28 20.99 13.27
C ASN A 67 4.38 20.15 12.60
N LEU A 68 5.52 19.99 13.29
CA LEU A 68 6.66 19.19 12.80
C LEU A 68 6.30 17.72 12.55
N ILE A 69 5.50 17.11 13.43
CA ILE A 69 5.10 15.69 13.29
C ILE A 69 4.21 15.54 12.07
N SER A 70 3.27 16.47 11.82
CA SER A 70 2.42 16.44 10.63
C SER A 70 3.24 16.49 9.33
N LYS A 71 4.26 17.35 9.27
CA LYS A 71 5.20 17.39 8.13
C LYS A 71 5.94 16.07 7.94
N ARG A 72 6.44 15.48 9.03
CA ARG A 72 7.16 14.20 8.99
C ARG A 72 6.24 13.06 8.53
N ILE A 73 4.99 13.03 8.97
CA ILE A 73 3.98 12.08 8.49
C ILE A 73 3.74 12.25 6.99
N ALA A 74 3.61 13.48 6.49
CA ALA A 74 3.41 13.74 5.07
C ALA A 74 4.59 13.26 4.22
N VAL A 75 5.81 13.57 4.63
CA VAL A 75 7.04 13.14 3.93
C VAL A 75 7.23 11.62 4.05
N GLY A 76 7.05 11.07 5.25
CA GLY A 76 7.22 9.64 5.52
C GLY A 76 6.25 8.79 4.70
N SER A 77 4.97 9.15 4.69
CA SER A 77 3.96 8.39 3.95
C SER A 77 4.14 8.50 2.43
N GLY A 78 4.50 9.68 1.91
CA GLY A 78 4.80 9.84 0.49
C GLY A 78 6.00 9.00 0.06
N THR A 79 7.09 9.08 0.81
CA THR A 79 8.33 8.32 0.52
C THR A 79 8.10 6.81 0.63
N ALA A 80 7.50 6.36 1.74
CA ALA A 80 7.22 4.94 1.97
C ALA A 80 6.30 4.38 0.89
N PHE A 81 5.19 5.06 0.59
CA PHE A 81 4.25 4.66 -0.46
C PHE A 81 4.95 4.49 -1.81
N LEU A 82 5.72 5.48 -2.26
CA LEU A 82 6.34 5.43 -3.57
C LEU A 82 7.35 4.29 -3.69
N ILE A 83 8.24 4.14 -2.69
CA ILE A 83 9.26 3.09 -2.69
C ILE A 83 8.60 1.71 -2.62
N ALA A 84 7.67 1.51 -1.70
CA ALA A 84 6.99 0.23 -1.50
C ALA A 84 6.18 -0.20 -2.72
N GLN A 85 5.41 0.71 -3.33
CA GLN A 85 4.61 0.42 -4.51
C GLN A 85 5.46 0.12 -5.75
N LEU A 86 6.56 0.86 -5.97
CA LEU A 86 7.46 0.56 -7.08
C LEU A 86 8.19 -0.77 -6.90
N LEU A 87 8.55 -1.10 -5.66
CA LEU A 87 9.14 -2.39 -5.32
C LEU A 87 8.14 -3.53 -5.52
N ASP A 88 6.90 -3.35 -5.04
CA ASP A 88 5.80 -4.30 -5.24
C ASP A 88 5.61 -4.61 -6.73
N VAL A 89 5.44 -3.59 -7.57
CA VAL A 89 5.32 -3.76 -9.03
C VAL A 89 6.50 -4.55 -9.62
N GLN A 90 7.71 -4.34 -9.11
CA GLN A 90 8.89 -5.04 -9.62
C GLN A 90 8.96 -6.49 -9.16
N VAL A 91 8.64 -6.76 -7.90
CA VAL A 91 8.61 -8.13 -7.35
C VAL A 91 7.48 -8.92 -8.02
N PHE A 92 6.29 -8.34 -8.13
CA PHE A 92 5.16 -8.95 -8.82
C PHE A 92 5.52 -9.34 -10.26
N ASP A 93 6.11 -8.44 -11.04
CA ASP A 93 6.49 -8.70 -12.43
C ASP A 93 7.48 -9.87 -12.56
N LYS A 94 8.44 -9.99 -11.63
CA LYS A 94 9.38 -11.12 -11.60
C LYS A 94 8.70 -12.45 -11.26
N LEU A 95 7.63 -12.43 -10.50
CA LEU A 95 6.93 -13.62 -10.01
C LEU A 95 5.65 -13.92 -10.79
N ARG A 96 5.26 -13.11 -11.77
CA ARG A 96 3.98 -13.18 -12.48
C ARG A 96 3.71 -14.51 -13.18
N GLU A 97 4.76 -15.24 -13.59
CA GLU A 97 4.65 -16.56 -14.24
C GLU A 97 4.50 -17.71 -13.23
N LYS A 98 4.62 -17.44 -11.94
CA LYS A 98 4.39 -18.41 -10.87
C LYS A 98 2.90 -18.66 -10.65
N VAL A 99 2.58 -19.56 -9.70
CA VAL A 99 1.19 -19.82 -9.30
C VAL A 99 0.48 -18.50 -8.96
N TRP A 100 -0.79 -18.39 -9.31
CA TRP A 100 -1.59 -17.15 -9.31
C TRP A 100 -1.49 -16.30 -8.03
N TYR A 101 -1.33 -16.93 -6.85
CA TYR A 101 -1.24 -16.25 -5.56
C TYR A 101 0.18 -15.83 -5.16
N VAL A 102 1.21 -16.44 -5.75
CA VAL A 102 2.61 -16.20 -5.35
C VAL A 102 3.04 -14.77 -5.65
N ALA A 103 2.71 -14.28 -6.84
CA ALA A 103 3.09 -12.92 -7.22
C ALA A 103 2.43 -11.87 -6.28
N PRO A 104 1.08 -11.80 -6.14
CA PRO A 104 0.46 -10.78 -5.30
C PRO A 104 0.80 -10.94 -3.82
N LEU A 105 0.91 -12.17 -3.31
CA LEU A 105 1.22 -12.37 -1.91
C LEU A 105 2.64 -11.91 -1.56
N VAL A 106 3.64 -12.39 -2.31
CA VAL A 106 5.05 -12.07 -2.01
C VAL A 106 5.34 -10.59 -2.24
N SER A 107 4.83 -10.01 -3.34
CA SER A 107 5.04 -8.58 -3.62
C SER A 107 4.41 -7.70 -2.54
N SER A 108 3.15 -7.97 -2.17
CA SER A 108 2.44 -7.21 -1.13
C SER A 108 3.06 -7.37 0.26
N LEU A 109 3.59 -8.56 0.62
CA LEU A 109 4.29 -8.75 1.89
C LEU A 109 5.58 -7.92 1.94
N ILE A 110 6.40 -7.98 0.90
CA ILE A 110 7.64 -7.19 0.81
C ILE A 110 7.32 -5.69 0.78
N GLY A 111 6.34 -5.29 -0.02
CA GLY A 111 5.88 -3.90 -0.10
C GLY A 111 5.39 -3.38 1.25
N SER A 112 4.54 -4.15 1.94
CA SER A 112 4.01 -3.78 3.27
C SER A 112 5.11 -3.67 4.31
N PHE A 113 6.09 -4.57 4.31
CA PHE A 113 7.23 -4.50 5.21
C PHE A 113 8.02 -3.20 5.01
N ILE A 114 8.41 -2.90 3.77
CA ILE A 114 9.17 -1.69 3.44
C ILE A 114 8.35 -0.42 3.74
N ASP A 115 7.07 -0.38 3.33
CA ASP A 115 6.18 0.74 3.61
C ASP A 115 6.10 1.05 5.10
N THR A 116 5.81 0.03 5.90
CA THR A 116 5.63 0.19 7.35
C THR A 116 6.90 0.71 8.01
N PHE A 117 8.03 0.07 7.82
CA PHE A 117 9.26 0.48 8.51
C PHE A 117 9.80 1.82 8.02
N LEU A 118 9.71 2.13 6.72
CA LEU A 118 10.07 3.45 6.22
C LEU A 118 9.14 4.54 6.77
N PHE A 119 7.84 4.31 6.73
CA PHE A 119 6.87 5.28 7.24
C PHE A 119 7.11 5.60 8.71
N PHE A 120 7.08 4.59 9.57
CA PHE A 120 7.18 4.80 11.02
C PHE A 120 8.53 5.36 11.43
N SER A 121 9.62 4.94 10.80
CA SER A 121 10.94 5.51 11.08
C SER A 121 11.04 7.00 10.69
N ILE A 122 10.57 7.39 9.52
CA ILE A 122 10.62 8.79 9.09
C ILE A 122 9.67 9.66 9.92
N ALA A 123 8.45 9.18 10.16
CA ALA A 123 7.43 9.95 10.87
C ALA A 123 7.74 10.13 12.35
N PHE A 124 8.21 9.08 13.04
CA PHE A 124 8.21 9.04 14.49
C PHE A 124 9.58 8.80 15.18
N TYR A 125 10.65 8.56 14.43
CA TYR A 125 11.97 8.42 15.03
C TYR A 125 12.36 9.69 15.80
N GLY A 126 12.70 9.53 17.10
CA GLY A 126 13.10 10.63 17.98
C GLY A 126 11.95 11.52 18.49
N THR A 127 10.68 11.11 18.34
CA THR A 127 9.51 11.90 18.83
C THR A 127 8.99 11.47 20.20
N GLY A 128 9.58 10.47 20.82
CA GLY A 128 9.08 9.88 22.10
C GLY A 128 7.92 8.88 21.90
N VAL A 129 7.39 8.72 20.69
CA VAL A 129 6.39 7.72 20.35
C VAL A 129 7.06 6.35 20.23
N ASN A 130 6.45 5.31 20.78
CA ASN A 130 6.92 3.92 20.59
C ASN A 130 6.57 3.42 19.19
N TRP A 131 7.27 3.96 18.19
CA TRP A 131 7.01 3.68 16.77
C TRP A 131 7.30 2.22 16.37
N ILE A 132 8.15 1.52 17.12
CA ILE A 132 8.47 0.10 16.83
C ILE A 132 7.22 -0.75 17.08
N THR A 133 6.57 -0.60 18.25
CA THR A 133 5.33 -1.32 18.56
C THR A 133 4.23 -1.01 17.55
N LEU A 134 4.06 0.27 17.18
CA LEU A 134 3.08 0.69 16.16
C LEU A 134 3.39 0.08 14.80
N SER A 135 4.66 0.02 14.40
CA SER A 135 5.06 -0.58 13.12
C SER A 135 4.75 -2.08 13.05
N PHE A 136 4.97 -2.82 14.13
CA PHE A 136 4.60 -4.24 14.19
C PHE A 136 3.09 -4.45 14.14
N GLY A 137 2.31 -3.65 14.86
CA GLY A 137 0.85 -3.70 14.81
C GLY A 137 0.30 -3.42 13.41
N ASP A 138 0.77 -2.34 12.77
CA ASP A 138 0.42 -1.99 11.40
C ASP A 138 0.79 -3.10 10.40
N LEU A 139 2.00 -3.67 10.52
CA LEU A 139 2.46 -4.75 9.67
C LEU A 139 1.59 -6.01 9.80
N LEU A 140 1.23 -6.42 11.01
CA LEU A 140 0.36 -7.59 11.22
C LEU A 140 -1.00 -7.40 10.53
N VAL A 141 -1.60 -6.22 10.64
CA VAL A 141 -2.86 -5.91 9.96
C VAL A 141 -2.69 -5.92 8.46
N LYS A 142 -1.64 -5.32 7.92
CA LYS A 142 -1.35 -5.33 6.48
C LYS A 142 -1.16 -6.76 5.94
N ILE A 143 -0.46 -7.63 6.67
CA ILE A 143 -0.31 -9.05 6.32
C ILE A 143 -1.67 -9.73 6.28
N PHE A 144 -2.50 -9.55 7.32
CA PHE A 144 -3.83 -10.14 7.36
C PHE A 144 -4.70 -9.65 6.19
N VAL A 145 -4.73 -8.34 5.94
CA VAL A 145 -5.51 -7.78 4.83
C VAL A 145 -4.95 -8.22 3.47
N ALA A 146 -3.63 -8.34 3.31
CA ALA A 146 -3.02 -8.86 2.08
C ALA A 146 -3.48 -10.31 1.79
N LEU A 147 -3.58 -11.16 2.80
CA LEU A 147 -4.13 -12.51 2.66
C LEU A 147 -5.61 -12.49 2.23
N VAL A 148 -6.42 -11.63 2.87
CA VAL A 148 -7.84 -11.47 2.51
C VAL A 148 -8.00 -10.94 1.08
N MET A 149 -7.11 -10.04 0.62
CA MET A 149 -7.14 -9.46 -0.72
C MET A 149 -6.79 -10.46 -1.84
N LEU A 150 -6.25 -11.64 -1.53
CA LEU A 150 -6.12 -12.72 -2.51
C LEU A 150 -7.47 -13.20 -3.04
N ILE A 151 -8.54 -13.10 -2.24
CA ILE A 151 -9.89 -13.50 -2.67
C ILE A 151 -10.40 -12.61 -3.81
N PRO A 152 -10.53 -11.27 -3.64
CA PRO A 152 -10.95 -10.40 -4.72
C PRO A 152 -9.94 -10.40 -5.88
N PHE A 153 -8.64 -10.54 -5.63
CA PHE A 153 -7.64 -10.68 -6.69
C PHE A 153 -7.94 -11.88 -7.60
N ARG A 154 -8.22 -13.04 -7.03
CA ARG A 154 -8.56 -14.25 -7.79
C ARG A 154 -9.85 -14.08 -8.61
N LEU A 155 -10.89 -13.52 -8.01
CA LEU A 155 -12.17 -13.30 -8.69
C LEU A 155 -12.02 -12.32 -9.88
N LEU A 156 -11.30 -11.22 -9.65
CA LEU A 156 -11.11 -10.19 -10.67
C LEU A 156 -10.17 -10.63 -11.80
N ILE A 157 -9.20 -11.50 -11.52
CA ILE A 157 -8.27 -11.98 -12.56
C ILE A 157 -9.00 -12.82 -13.61
N TYR A 158 -10.00 -13.60 -13.22
CA TYR A 158 -10.83 -14.38 -14.17
C TYR A 158 -11.64 -13.44 -15.09
N SER A 159 -12.34 -12.48 -14.52
CA SER A 159 -13.11 -11.48 -15.28
C SER A 159 -12.23 -10.67 -16.24
N VAL A 160 -11.02 -10.34 -15.82
CA VAL A 160 -10.05 -9.58 -16.62
C VAL A 160 -9.49 -10.42 -17.78
N GLN A 161 -9.32 -11.74 -17.60
CA GLN A 161 -8.88 -12.65 -18.66
C GLN A 161 -9.94 -12.85 -19.73
N GLU A 162 -11.21 -13.00 -19.39
CA GLU A 162 -12.33 -13.15 -20.34
C GLU A 162 -12.48 -11.94 -21.25
N ILE A 163 -12.40 -10.72 -20.73
CA ILE A 163 -12.44 -9.49 -21.53
C ILE A 163 -11.28 -9.42 -22.53
N GLY A 164 -10.14 -10.04 -22.23
CA GLY A 164 -8.97 -10.11 -23.11
C GLY A 164 -9.08 -11.17 -24.20
N ALA A 165 -9.79 -12.25 -23.95
CA ALA A 165 -10.04 -13.30 -24.93
C ALA A 165 -11.02 -12.83 -26.02
N THR A 166 -12.09 -12.16 -25.62
CA THR A 166 -13.09 -11.58 -26.56
C THR A 166 -12.51 -10.48 -27.47
N LYS A 167 -11.49 -9.76 -27.03
CA LYS A 167 -10.85 -8.70 -27.84
C LYS A 167 -9.84 -9.21 -28.88
N LYS A 168 -9.45 -10.50 -28.82
CA LYS A 168 -8.58 -11.15 -29.81
C LYS A 168 -9.34 -11.82 -30.95
N ILE A 169 -10.67 -11.88 -30.87
CA ILE A 169 -11.55 -12.58 -31.87
C ILE A 169 -12.23 -11.56 -32.78
N ASN A 170 -12.13 -10.26 -32.52
CA ASN A 170 -12.59 -9.17 -33.39
C ASN A 170 -11.38 -8.40 -33.96
#